data_2af050465782238d89c27bc72988627f
#
_entry.id   2af050465782238d89c27bc72988627f
#
_cell.length_a   1.000
_cell.length_b   1.000
_cell.length_c   1.000
_cell.angle_alpha   90.00
_cell.angle_beta   90.00
_cell.angle_gamma   90.00
#
_symmetry.space_group_name_H-M   'P 1'
#
loop_
_entity.id
_entity.type
_entity.pdbx_description
1 polymer ?
#
loop_
_entity_poly.entity_id
_entity_poly.type
_entity_poly.pdbx_seq_one_letter_code
_entity_poly.pdbx_strand_id
1 'polypeptide(L)'
;MVNPIGRQLPMTMLETIGRKTGQPRRTAVGGRVVDNQFWMVSEHGEHSDYVYNIKANPAVRVRIGGRWRSGTAYLLPDDDPRQRLRGLPRLNSAGVRAMGTDLLTIRVDLD
;
A
#
# COMPACT_ATOMS: atom_id res chain seq x y z
N MET A 1 22.60 -8.73 -16.78
CA MET A 1 22.14 -8.89 -16.38
C MET A 1 21.82 -8.73 -15.71
N VAL A 2 21.42 -8.69 -15.79
CA VAL A 2 20.94 -8.75 -15.15
C VAL A 2 20.54 -8.57 -14.39
N ASN A 3 20.12 -8.49 -14.14
CA ASN A 3 19.65 -8.45 -13.30
C ASN A 3 19.22 -8.63 -12.62
N PRO A 4 19.33 -8.96 -12.74
CA PRO A 4 18.57 -9.49 -12.04
C PRO A 4 17.99 -9.25 -10.93
N ILE A 5 18.10 -8.78 -10.75
CA ILE A 5 17.58 -8.71 -9.99
C ILE A 5 16.78 -8.25 -9.68
N GLY A 6 16.73 -7.83 -9.67
CA GLY A 6 15.99 -7.60 -9.28
C GLY A 6 15.24 -7.37 -9.70
N ARG A 7 15.59 -7.49 -10.10
CA ARG A 7 14.94 -7.71 -10.40
C ARG A 7 14.42 -8.16 -9.97
N GLN A 8 14.96 -8.28 -9.94
CA GLN A 8 14.50 -8.73 -9.15
C GLN A 8 13.20 -8.80 -8.61
N LEU A 9 12.81 -8.78 -7.52
CA LEU A 9 11.46 -8.80 -7.05
C LEU A 9 10.74 -7.54 -7.47
N PRO A 10 9.67 -7.65 -8.29
CA PRO A 10 8.91 -6.46 -8.66
C PRO A 10 8.33 -5.83 -7.41
N MET A 11 8.58 -4.55 -7.23
CA MET A 11 7.97 -3.79 -6.15
C MET A 11 6.47 -3.69 -6.37
N THR A 12 5.71 -3.82 -5.30
CA THR A 12 4.29 -3.51 -5.35
C THR A 12 4.15 -2.01 -5.35
N MET A 13 3.34 -1.50 -6.27
CA MET A 13 3.10 -0.06 -6.40
C MET A 13 1.65 0.24 -6.11
N LEU A 14 1.42 1.27 -5.30
CA LEU A 14 0.09 1.80 -5.07
C LEU A 14 -0.06 3.08 -5.88
N GLU A 15 -1.10 3.18 -6.69
CA GLU A 15 -1.41 4.38 -7.45
C GLU A 15 -2.69 4.99 -6.92
N THR A 16 -2.61 6.24 -6.51
CA THR A 16 -3.76 7.02 -6.05
C THR A 16 -3.97 8.20 -6.99
N ILE A 17 -5.14 8.84 -6.89
CA ILE A 17 -5.42 10.04 -7.67
C ILE A 17 -5.00 11.25 -6.83
N GLY A 18 -4.10 12.05 -7.36
CA GLY A 18 -3.63 13.25 -6.66
C GLY A 18 -4.79 14.20 -6.35
N ARG A 19 -4.98 14.49 -5.08
CA ARG A 19 -6.14 15.29 -4.63
C ARG A 19 -6.12 16.74 -5.12
N LYS A 20 -4.95 17.22 -5.51
CA LYS A 20 -4.80 18.59 -5.98
C LYS A 20 -4.77 18.72 -7.50
N THR A 21 -4.21 17.70 -8.17
CA THR A 21 -3.98 17.78 -9.61
C THR A 21 -4.84 16.83 -10.42
N GLY A 22 -5.43 15.79 -9.77
CA GLY A 22 -6.14 14.74 -10.49
C GLY A 22 -5.21 13.79 -11.23
N GLN A 23 -3.91 13.95 -11.08
CA GLN A 23 -2.94 13.11 -11.77
C GLN A 23 -2.60 11.87 -10.94
N PRO A 24 -2.27 10.74 -11.58
CA PRO A 24 -1.89 9.56 -10.84
C PRO A 24 -0.60 9.78 -10.06
N ARG A 25 -0.60 9.30 -8.83
CA ARG A 25 0.57 9.34 -7.94
C ARG A 25 0.90 7.93 -7.52
N ARG A 26 2.14 7.52 -7.70
CA ARG A 26 2.59 6.16 -7.45
C ARG A 26 3.58 6.11 -6.30
N THR A 27 3.39 5.11 -5.43
CA THR A 27 4.23 4.92 -4.26
C THR A 27 4.57 3.44 -4.15
N ALA A 28 5.84 3.14 -3.91
CA ALA A 28 6.24 1.77 -3.64
C ALA A 28 5.78 1.38 -2.24
N VAL A 29 5.09 0.26 -2.13
CA VAL A 29 4.56 -0.19 -0.85
C VAL A 29 4.79 -1.69 -0.70
N GLY A 30 4.82 -2.15 0.54
CA GLY A 30 4.80 -3.57 0.85
C GLY A 30 3.39 -3.94 1.29
N GLY A 31 2.94 -5.10 0.84
CA GLY A 31 1.62 -5.55 1.22
C GLY A 31 1.41 -6.99 0.81
N ARG A 32 0.21 -7.48 1.06
CA ARG A 32 -0.12 -8.87 0.81
C ARG A 32 -1.52 -8.98 0.25
N VAL A 33 -1.67 -9.84 -0.77
CA VAL A 33 -2.99 -10.17 -1.31
C VAL A 33 -3.53 -11.38 -0.57
N VAL A 34 -4.74 -11.24 -0.04
CA VAL A 34 -5.49 -12.34 0.56
C VAL A 34 -6.84 -12.35 -0.12
N ASP A 35 -7.13 -13.43 -0.83
CA ASP A 35 -8.31 -13.52 -1.69
C ASP A 35 -8.29 -12.37 -2.69
N ASN A 36 -9.29 -11.54 -2.72
CA ASN A 36 -9.38 -10.42 -3.65
C ASN A 36 -9.12 -9.08 -2.96
N GLN A 37 -8.35 -9.10 -1.89
CA GLN A 37 -8.04 -7.91 -1.11
C GLN A 37 -6.53 -7.74 -0.97
N PHE A 38 -6.07 -6.50 -1.10
CA PHE A 38 -4.68 -6.15 -0.85
C PHE A 38 -4.61 -5.42 0.49
N TRP A 39 -3.77 -5.91 1.39
CA TRP A 39 -3.60 -5.38 2.73
C TRP A 39 -2.22 -4.75 2.89
N MET A 40 -2.16 -3.56 3.46
CA MET A 40 -0.92 -2.88 3.76
C MET A 40 -1.07 -2.04 5.03
N VAL A 41 0.05 -1.58 5.56
CA VAL A 41 0.06 -0.68 6.71
C VAL A 41 0.86 0.57 6.34
N SER A 42 0.25 1.74 6.55
CA SER A 42 0.94 3.01 6.39
C SER A 42 1.77 3.29 7.65
N GLU A 43 3.05 3.56 7.46
CA GLU A 43 3.97 3.81 8.58
C GLU A 43 3.84 5.22 9.17
N HIS A 44 3.22 6.13 8.45
CA HIS A 44 2.96 7.49 8.91
C HIS A 44 1.47 7.72 9.17
N GLY A 45 0.71 6.64 9.35
CA GLY A 45 -0.70 6.71 9.65
C GLY A 45 -1.46 7.52 8.61
N GLU A 46 -2.13 8.56 9.06
CA GLU A 46 -2.93 9.39 8.19
C GLU A 46 -2.15 10.54 7.55
N HIS A 47 -0.85 10.61 7.76
CA HIS A 47 -0.03 11.74 7.29
C HIS A 47 0.66 11.48 5.94
N SER A 48 0.54 10.29 5.39
CA SER A 48 1.09 9.99 4.07
C SER A 48 0.25 10.63 2.97
N ASP A 49 0.92 11.10 1.90
CA ASP A 49 0.20 11.72 0.79
C ASP A 49 -0.82 10.78 0.16
N TYR A 50 -0.48 9.50 0.02
CA TYR A 50 -1.44 8.56 -0.56
C TYR A 50 -2.67 8.37 0.32
N VAL A 51 -2.54 8.53 1.64
CA VAL A 51 -3.69 8.47 2.53
C VAL A 51 -4.61 9.66 2.31
N TYR A 52 -4.05 10.86 2.19
CA TYR A 52 -4.85 12.05 1.87
C TYR A 52 -5.53 11.90 0.51
N ASN A 53 -4.82 11.36 -0.47
CA ASN A 53 -5.40 11.12 -1.78
C ASN A 53 -6.56 10.13 -1.71
N ILE A 54 -6.41 9.06 -0.93
CA ILE A 54 -7.47 8.05 -0.74
C ILE A 54 -8.69 8.68 -0.06
N LYS A 55 -8.48 9.55 0.93
CA LYS A 55 -9.61 10.23 1.58
C LYS A 55 -10.40 11.07 0.58
N ALA A 56 -9.71 11.70 -0.36
CA ALA A 56 -10.36 12.52 -1.36
C ALA A 56 -11.00 11.67 -2.46
N ASN A 57 -10.35 10.56 -2.84
CA ASN A 57 -10.85 9.66 -3.87
C ASN A 57 -10.32 8.24 -3.58
N PRO A 58 -11.19 7.33 -3.18
CA PRO A 58 -10.76 5.98 -2.81
C PRO A 58 -10.44 5.05 -3.99
N ALA A 59 -10.67 5.49 -5.22
CA ALA A 59 -10.33 4.68 -6.38
C ALA A 59 -8.82 4.61 -6.52
N VAL A 60 -8.28 3.40 -6.57
CA VAL A 60 -6.84 3.18 -6.63
C VAL A 60 -6.52 2.08 -7.64
N ARG A 61 -5.24 1.96 -7.98
CA ARG A 61 -4.72 0.80 -8.68
C ARG A 61 -3.52 0.27 -7.91
N VAL A 62 -3.35 -1.04 -7.96
CA VAL A 62 -2.20 -1.69 -7.30
C VAL A 62 -1.49 -2.54 -8.35
N ARG A 63 -0.19 -2.36 -8.47
CA ARG A 63 0.61 -3.19 -9.36
C ARG A 63 1.19 -4.34 -8.56
N ILE A 64 0.73 -5.55 -8.87
CA ILE A 64 1.10 -6.76 -8.17
C ILE A 64 1.65 -7.74 -9.19
N GLY A 65 2.90 -8.19 -8.98
CA GLY A 65 3.52 -9.12 -9.92
C GLY A 65 3.60 -8.58 -11.33
N GLY A 66 3.80 -7.27 -11.47
CA GLY A 66 3.89 -6.61 -12.75
C GLY A 66 2.56 -6.29 -13.42
N ARG A 67 1.43 -6.57 -12.77
CA ARG A 67 0.10 -6.34 -13.34
C ARG A 67 -0.65 -5.31 -12.53
N TRP A 68 -1.25 -4.34 -13.21
CA TRP A 68 -2.08 -3.34 -12.57
C TRP A 68 -3.50 -3.88 -12.36
N ARG A 69 -4.00 -3.70 -11.15
CA ARG A 69 -5.36 -4.08 -10.78
C ARG A 69 -6.04 -2.88 -10.14
N SER A 70 -7.25 -2.61 -10.58
CA SER A 70 -8.06 -1.53 -10.00
C SER A 70 -8.74 -2.02 -8.74
N GLY A 71 -9.06 -1.09 -7.86
CA GLY A 71 -9.77 -1.41 -6.64
C GLY A 71 -10.22 -0.17 -5.90
N THR A 72 -10.83 -0.40 -4.75
CA THR A 72 -11.28 0.66 -3.85
C THR A 72 -10.56 0.53 -2.52
N ALA A 73 -9.96 1.61 -2.06
CA ALA A 73 -9.19 1.62 -0.83
C ALA A 73 -10.06 2.02 0.36
N TYR A 74 -9.82 1.34 1.48
CA TYR A 74 -10.51 1.62 2.74
C TYR A 74 -9.47 1.82 3.83
N LEU A 75 -9.59 2.92 4.55
CA LEU A 75 -8.77 3.20 5.72
C LEU A 75 -9.43 2.55 6.92
N LEU A 76 -8.68 1.74 7.66
CA LEU A 76 -9.23 0.96 8.77
C LEU A 76 -8.59 1.41 10.09
N PRO A 77 -8.98 2.56 10.63
CA PRO A 77 -8.35 3.10 11.83
C PRO A 77 -8.56 2.24 13.07
N ASP A 78 -9.62 1.42 13.08
CA ASP A 78 -9.93 0.56 14.22
C ASP A 78 -9.29 -0.83 14.13
N ASP A 79 -8.60 -1.12 13.01
CA ASP A 79 -7.90 -2.39 12.84
C ASP A 79 -6.57 -2.35 13.61
N ASP A 80 -6.11 -3.52 14.03
CA ASP A 80 -4.81 -3.63 14.70
C ASP A 80 -3.69 -3.76 13.65
N PRO A 81 -2.97 -2.66 13.35
CA PRO A 81 -1.94 -2.71 12.32
C PRO A 81 -0.77 -3.60 12.70
N ARG A 82 -0.49 -3.78 14.00
CA ARG A 82 0.60 -4.64 14.42
C ARG A 82 0.31 -6.10 14.11
N GLN A 83 -0.94 -6.49 14.24
CA GLN A 83 -1.38 -7.83 13.87
C GLN A 83 -1.26 -8.04 12.37
N ARG A 84 -1.59 -7.03 11.57
CA ARG A 84 -1.45 -7.09 10.11
C ARG A 84 0.01 -7.21 9.70
N LEU A 85 0.91 -6.52 10.38
CA LEU A 85 2.33 -6.56 10.05
C LEU A 85 2.92 -7.97 10.09
N ARG A 86 2.37 -8.85 10.90
CA ARG A 86 2.85 -10.24 10.98
C ARG A 86 2.67 -10.99 9.68
N GLY A 87 1.68 -10.60 8.87
CA GLY A 87 1.39 -11.25 7.61
C GLY A 87 1.93 -10.50 6.40
N LEU A 88 2.65 -9.40 6.60
CA LEU A 88 3.15 -8.58 5.50
C LEU A 88 4.61 -8.92 5.16
N PRO A 89 5.06 -8.56 3.95
CA PRO A 89 6.46 -8.78 3.58
C PRO A 89 7.41 -8.17 4.60
N ARG A 90 8.48 -8.90 4.86
CA ARG A 90 9.44 -8.53 5.90
C ARG A 90 10.04 -7.13 5.70
N LEU A 91 10.32 -6.77 4.47
CA LEU A 91 10.92 -5.47 4.17
C LEU A 91 10.03 -4.33 4.68
N ASN A 92 8.74 -4.41 4.38
CA ASN A 92 7.79 -3.40 4.82
C ASN A 92 7.62 -3.42 6.34
N SER A 93 7.39 -4.60 6.92
CA SER A 93 7.15 -4.69 8.36
C SER A 93 8.35 -4.26 9.18
N ALA A 94 9.57 -4.54 8.73
CA ALA A 94 10.76 -4.10 9.44
C ALA A 94 10.88 -2.59 9.45
N GLY A 95 10.63 -1.92 8.31
CA GLY A 95 10.65 -0.48 8.23
C GLY A 95 9.59 0.18 9.10
N VAL A 96 8.38 -0.36 9.07
CA VAL A 96 7.28 0.17 9.87
C VAL A 96 7.56 0.02 11.36
N ARG A 97 8.08 -1.13 11.79
CA ARG A 97 8.41 -1.35 13.20
C ARG A 97 9.48 -0.39 13.71
N ALA A 98 10.45 -0.09 12.86
CA ALA A 98 11.55 0.77 13.26
C ALA A 98 11.15 2.23 13.37
N MET A 99 10.24 2.68 12.51
CA MET A 99 9.92 4.09 12.35
C MET A 99 8.47 4.45 12.62
N GLY A 100 7.59 3.47 12.56
CA GLY A 100 6.17 3.74 12.65
C GLY A 100 5.71 4.06 14.04
N THR A 101 5.20 5.26 14.23
CA THR A 101 4.62 5.70 15.49
C THR A 101 3.10 5.85 15.38
N ASP A 102 2.60 5.95 14.17
CA ASP A 102 1.18 6.20 13.91
C ASP A 102 0.76 5.29 12.76
N LEU A 103 0.50 4.03 13.07
CA LEU A 103 0.25 3.01 12.07
C LEU A 103 -1.22 2.98 11.66
N LEU A 104 -1.46 2.79 10.38
CA LEU A 104 -2.81 2.71 9.83
C LEU A 104 -2.91 1.55 8.85
N THR A 105 -3.86 0.66 9.09
CA THR A 105 -4.15 -0.43 8.15
C THR A 105 -4.97 0.10 6.98
N ILE A 106 -4.58 -0.30 5.78
CA ILE A 106 -5.31 0.02 4.55
C ILE A 106 -5.64 -1.28 3.84
N ARG A 107 -6.90 -1.42 3.46
CA ARG A 107 -7.38 -2.56 2.67
C ARG A 107 -7.84 -2.04 1.31
N VAL A 108 -7.40 -2.68 0.25
CA VAL A 108 -7.89 -2.40 -1.10
C VAL A 108 -8.70 -3.60 -1.56
N ASP A 109 -9.98 -3.38 -1.81
CA ASP A 109 -10.85 -4.40 -2.39
C ASP A 109 -10.63 -4.35 -3.90
N LEU A 110 -10.03 -5.40 -4.45
CA LEU A 110 -9.68 -5.47 -5.87
C LEU A 110 -10.91 -5.85 -6.69
N ASP A 111 -11.06 -5.18 -7.80
CA ASP A 111 -12.18 -5.43 -8.71
C ASP A 111 -12.08 -6.78 -9.41
#